data_27e826ad38759c6366a59eb87ac0cd81
#
_entry.id   27e826ad38759c6366a59eb87ac0cd81
#
_cell.length_a   1.000
_cell.length_b   1.000
_cell.length_c   1.000
_cell.angle_alpha   90.00
_cell.angle_beta   90.00
_cell.angle_gamma   90.00
#
_symmetry.space_group_name_H-M   'P 1'
#
loop_
_entity.id
_entity.type
_entity.pdbx_description
1 polymer ?
#
loop_
_entity_poly.entity_id
_entity_poly.type
_entity_poly.pdbx_seq_one_letter_code
_entity_poly.pdbx_strand_id
1 'polypeptide(L)'
;MTKKRTTRDKAERVKTAKGRKTSSTQWLKRQLNDPYVAKAQMEGYRGRAAYKLIELNEKLDILKPNLMVVDLGAAPGGWTQVAAQKGCKVVGLDILPMDPIEGAMLIEMDFMDDDAPDRLRAAMAEMNEGSEMADLVISDMAPNTIGHRNTDHLRIMALVELAYHFAKEVLKPEGTFIAKVRQGGTENDL
;
A
#
# COMPACT_ATOMS: atom_id res chain seq x y z
N MET A 1 19.68 -42.30 20.81
CA MET A 1 19.36 -41.37 19.69
C MET A 1 17.91 -40.93 19.79
N THR A 2 17.65 -39.77 20.37
CA THR A 2 16.29 -39.28 20.67
C THR A 2 15.84 -38.42 19.52
N LYS A 3 14.83 -38.84 18.74
CA LYS A 3 14.22 -38.05 17.65
C LYS A 3 13.59 -36.79 18.21
N LYS A 4 14.11 -35.60 17.90
CA LYS A 4 13.42 -34.32 18.11
C LYS A 4 12.14 -34.31 17.27
N ARG A 5 11.01 -34.29 17.94
CA ARG A 5 9.69 -34.02 17.36
C ARG A 5 9.70 -32.52 16.94
N THR A 6 9.69 -32.24 15.65
CA THR A 6 9.35 -30.91 15.12
C THR A 6 7.89 -30.62 15.47
N THR A 7 7.68 -29.64 16.30
CA THR A 7 6.35 -29.04 16.54
C THR A 7 5.92 -28.40 15.23
N ARG A 8 5.00 -29.04 14.50
CA ARG A 8 4.24 -28.35 13.44
C ARG A 8 3.43 -27.27 14.12
N ASP A 9 3.72 -26.01 13.81
CA ASP A 9 2.90 -24.88 14.24
C ASP A 9 1.45 -25.18 13.86
N LYS A 10 0.57 -25.25 14.85
CA LYS A 10 -0.85 -25.51 14.64
C LYS A 10 -1.44 -24.25 14.00
N ALA A 11 -1.97 -24.37 12.78
CA ALA A 11 -2.68 -23.29 12.10
C ALA A 11 -3.71 -22.65 13.05
N GLU A 12 -3.65 -21.33 13.19
CA GLU A 12 -4.60 -20.59 14.02
C GLU A 12 -6.01 -20.65 13.43
N ARG A 13 -7.01 -20.85 14.32
CA ARG A 13 -8.42 -20.92 13.95
C ARG A 13 -9.09 -19.57 14.18
N VAL A 14 -9.93 -19.14 13.22
CA VAL A 14 -10.75 -17.94 13.37
C VAL A 14 -11.76 -18.14 14.50
N LYS A 15 -11.54 -17.50 15.65
CA LYS A 15 -12.40 -17.63 16.84
C LYS A 15 -13.80 -17.04 16.64
N THR A 16 -13.96 -16.09 15.71
CA THR A 16 -15.20 -15.34 15.44
C THR A 16 -15.89 -15.78 14.13
N ALA A 17 -15.74 -17.04 13.71
CA ALA A 17 -16.28 -17.54 12.44
C ALA A 17 -17.83 -17.64 12.45
N LYS A 18 -18.47 -17.79 13.61
CA LYS A 18 -19.92 -17.93 13.75
C LYS A 18 -20.62 -16.61 13.35
N GLY A 19 -21.46 -16.65 12.32
CA GLY A 19 -22.21 -15.49 11.82
C GLY A 19 -21.53 -14.69 10.71
N ARG A 20 -20.30 -15.05 10.27
CA ARG A 20 -19.62 -14.38 9.14
C ARG A 20 -19.83 -15.11 7.81
N LYS A 21 -19.78 -14.36 6.70
CA LYS A 21 -19.74 -14.95 5.34
C LYS A 21 -18.52 -15.87 5.20
N THR A 22 -18.68 -16.98 4.48
CA THR A 22 -17.61 -17.99 4.27
C THR A 22 -16.34 -17.37 3.66
N SER A 23 -16.50 -16.41 2.72
CA SER A 23 -15.39 -15.69 2.11
C SER A 23 -14.57 -14.87 3.12
N SER A 24 -15.24 -14.15 4.04
CA SER A 24 -14.59 -13.38 5.11
C SER A 24 -13.84 -14.28 6.09
N THR A 25 -14.42 -15.45 6.41
CA THR A 25 -13.77 -16.43 7.30
C THR A 25 -12.54 -17.05 6.66
N GLN A 26 -12.60 -17.36 5.36
CA GLN A 26 -11.44 -17.87 4.59
C GLN A 26 -10.33 -16.82 4.45
N TRP A 27 -10.70 -15.55 4.26
CA TRP A 27 -9.75 -14.44 4.21
C TRP A 27 -9.03 -14.28 5.55
N LEU A 28 -9.78 -14.23 6.67
CA LEU A 28 -9.20 -14.17 8.03
C LEU A 28 -8.29 -15.35 8.32
N LYS A 29 -8.69 -16.56 7.93
CA LYS A 29 -7.87 -17.77 8.12
C LYS A 29 -6.54 -17.67 7.36
N ARG A 30 -6.56 -17.12 6.14
CA ARG A 30 -5.32 -16.87 5.38
C ARG A 30 -4.46 -15.82 6.06
N GLN A 31 -5.04 -14.70 6.52
CA GLN A 31 -4.29 -13.63 7.21
C GLN A 31 -3.64 -14.14 8.50
N LEU A 32 -4.36 -14.87 9.35
CA LEU A 32 -3.84 -15.39 10.62
C LEU A 32 -2.71 -16.43 10.44
N ASN A 33 -2.66 -17.11 9.29
CA ASN A 33 -1.67 -18.15 9.01
C ASN A 33 -0.63 -17.72 7.95
N ASP A 34 -0.62 -16.45 7.58
CA ASP A 34 0.38 -15.91 6.67
C ASP A 34 1.66 -15.59 7.46
N PRO A 35 2.79 -16.26 7.16
CA PRO A 35 4.04 -16.04 7.87
C PRO A 35 4.54 -14.60 7.77
N TYR A 36 4.21 -13.88 6.69
CA TYR A 36 4.58 -12.48 6.52
C TYR A 36 3.77 -11.54 7.42
N VAL A 37 2.55 -11.91 7.82
CA VAL A 37 1.77 -11.14 8.80
C VAL A 37 2.42 -11.25 10.17
N ALA A 38 2.75 -12.46 10.62
CA ALA A 38 3.43 -12.68 11.89
C ALA A 38 4.81 -11.99 11.90
N LYS A 39 5.57 -12.12 10.82
CA LYS A 39 6.88 -11.47 10.65
C LYS A 39 6.75 -9.94 10.72
N ALA A 40 5.76 -9.34 10.02
CA ALA A 40 5.53 -7.90 10.05
C ALA A 40 5.27 -7.40 11.48
N GLN A 41 4.42 -8.10 12.23
CA GLN A 41 4.14 -7.77 13.62
C GLN A 41 5.39 -7.85 14.50
N MET A 42 6.23 -8.88 14.33
CA MET A 42 7.47 -9.05 15.10
C MET A 42 8.49 -7.94 14.78
N GLU A 43 8.56 -7.48 13.53
CA GLU A 43 9.50 -6.45 13.06
C GLU A 43 8.91 -5.03 13.19
N GLY A 44 7.68 -4.88 13.72
CA GLY A 44 7.04 -3.59 13.95
C GLY A 44 6.47 -2.92 12.70
N TYR A 45 6.27 -3.68 11.61
CA TYR A 45 5.57 -3.18 10.44
C TYR A 45 4.05 -3.23 10.60
N ARG A 46 3.37 -2.22 10.08
CA ARG A 46 1.89 -2.12 10.13
C ARG A 46 1.17 -3.17 9.29
N GLY A 47 1.87 -3.80 8.35
CA GLY A 47 1.30 -4.85 7.54
C GLY A 47 2.33 -5.54 6.66
N ARG A 48 1.98 -6.74 6.18
CA ARG A 48 2.84 -7.54 5.30
C ARG A 48 3.19 -6.86 3.96
N ALA A 49 2.39 -5.88 3.53
CA ALA A 49 2.65 -5.11 2.31
C ALA A 49 4.00 -4.39 2.36
N ALA A 50 4.50 -4.05 3.56
CA ALA A 50 5.81 -3.45 3.77
C ALA A 50 6.93 -4.22 3.05
N TYR A 51 6.90 -5.55 3.10
CA TYR A 51 7.95 -6.38 2.47
C TYR A 51 8.01 -6.24 0.96
N LYS A 52 6.89 -5.97 0.30
CA LYS A 52 6.89 -5.72 -1.15
C LYS A 52 7.65 -4.47 -1.51
N LEU A 53 7.44 -3.38 -0.76
CA LEU A 53 8.18 -2.14 -1.01
C LEU A 53 9.66 -2.29 -0.63
N ILE A 54 9.98 -3.04 0.43
CA ILE A 54 11.36 -3.37 0.79
C ILE A 54 12.05 -4.12 -0.35
N GLU A 55 11.44 -5.20 -0.85
CA GLU A 55 11.98 -6.01 -1.97
C GLU A 55 12.13 -5.18 -3.26
N LEU A 56 11.17 -4.29 -3.55
CA LEU A 56 11.26 -3.37 -4.69
C LEU A 56 12.42 -2.40 -4.51
N ASN A 57 12.57 -1.84 -3.32
CA ASN A 57 13.66 -0.91 -3.03
C ASN A 57 15.04 -1.59 -3.08
N GLU A 58 15.17 -2.83 -2.63
CA GLU A 58 16.41 -3.61 -2.75
C GLU A 58 16.83 -3.83 -4.21
N LYS A 59 15.85 -3.95 -5.12
CA LYS A 59 16.10 -4.19 -6.56
C LYS A 59 16.31 -2.91 -7.36
N LEU A 60 15.60 -1.84 -7.02
CA LEU A 60 15.47 -0.65 -7.86
C LEU A 60 16.07 0.61 -7.22
N ASP A 61 16.43 0.57 -5.92
CA ASP A 61 17.01 1.68 -5.15
C ASP A 61 16.22 2.99 -5.27
N ILE A 62 14.87 2.88 -5.14
CA ILE A 62 13.91 3.97 -5.36
C ILE A 62 13.65 4.84 -4.14
N LEU A 63 13.97 4.37 -2.93
CA LEU A 63 13.78 5.13 -1.68
C LEU A 63 15.11 5.68 -1.19
N LYS A 64 15.25 7.00 -1.20
CA LYS A 64 16.43 7.72 -0.69
C LYS A 64 16.02 8.83 0.26
N PRO A 65 16.88 9.22 1.20
CA PRO A 65 16.58 10.34 2.10
C PRO A 65 16.19 11.62 1.34
N ASN A 66 15.23 12.35 1.92
CA ASN A 66 14.69 13.61 1.42
C ASN A 66 13.88 13.55 0.11
N LEU A 67 13.66 12.37 -0.48
CA LEU A 67 12.74 12.27 -1.60
C LEU A 67 11.29 12.54 -1.14
N MET A 68 10.53 13.26 -1.98
CA MET A 68 9.10 13.46 -1.82
C MET A 68 8.35 12.25 -2.42
N VAL A 69 7.65 11.51 -1.58
CA VAL A 69 6.90 10.29 -1.96
C VAL A 69 5.41 10.50 -1.72
N VAL A 70 4.58 10.13 -2.69
CA VAL A 70 3.13 10.04 -2.52
C VAL A 70 2.73 8.57 -2.47
N ASP A 71 1.98 8.16 -1.43
CA ASP A 71 1.48 6.79 -1.22
C ASP A 71 -0.06 6.79 -1.34
N LEU A 72 -0.57 6.29 -2.47
CA LEU A 72 -2.00 6.21 -2.77
C LEU A 72 -2.55 4.83 -2.37
N GLY A 73 -3.55 4.82 -1.48
CA GLY A 73 -4.02 3.59 -0.84
C GLY A 73 -3.12 3.18 0.32
N ALA A 74 -2.73 4.17 1.11
CA ALA A 74 -1.68 4.03 2.11
C ALA A 74 -2.03 3.10 3.29
N ALA A 75 -3.32 2.97 3.66
CA ALA A 75 -3.75 2.20 4.84
C ALA A 75 -3.38 0.70 4.75
N PRO A 76 -2.91 0.14 5.84
CA PRO A 76 -2.72 0.64 7.20
C PRO A 76 -1.40 1.40 7.43
N GLY A 77 -0.65 1.75 6.39
CA GLY A 77 0.59 2.52 6.46
C GLY A 77 1.87 1.71 6.27
N GLY A 78 1.78 0.50 5.71
CA GLY A 78 2.95 -0.36 5.54
C GLY A 78 3.99 0.20 4.57
N TRP A 79 3.58 0.73 3.44
CA TRP A 79 4.47 1.35 2.46
C TRP A 79 4.95 2.72 2.93
N THR A 80 4.02 3.55 3.44
CA THR A 80 4.35 4.83 4.06
C THR A 80 5.43 4.69 5.14
N GLN A 81 5.29 3.71 6.04
CA GLN A 81 6.26 3.43 7.10
C GLN A 81 7.65 3.09 6.55
N VAL A 82 7.72 2.22 5.54
CA VAL A 82 8.99 1.85 4.91
C VAL A 82 9.66 3.05 4.25
N ALA A 83 8.91 3.86 3.51
CA ALA A 83 9.46 5.07 2.87
C ALA A 83 9.95 6.09 3.91
N ALA A 84 9.17 6.36 4.97
CA ALA A 84 9.55 7.26 6.05
C ALA A 84 10.80 6.77 6.80
N GLN A 85 10.92 5.46 7.07
CA GLN A 85 12.11 4.86 7.69
C GLN A 85 13.37 4.99 6.81
N LYS A 86 13.22 5.14 5.49
CA LYS A 86 14.32 5.44 4.57
C LYS A 86 14.66 6.93 4.50
N GLY A 87 13.99 7.76 5.31
CA GLY A 87 14.21 9.20 5.37
C GLY A 87 13.48 9.99 4.27
N CYS A 88 12.51 9.37 3.58
CA CYS A 88 11.66 10.09 2.64
C CYS A 88 10.65 10.99 3.39
N LYS A 89 10.24 12.08 2.75
CA LYS A 89 9.05 12.85 3.11
C LYS A 89 7.86 12.18 2.44
N VAL A 90 6.84 11.78 3.18
CA VAL A 90 5.76 10.96 2.62
C VAL A 90 4.40 11.65 2.81
N VAL A 91 3.64 11.77 1.74
CA VAL A 91 2.20 12.11 1.80
C VAL A 91 1.43 10.83 1.48
N GLY A 92 0.68 10.30 2.46
CA GLY A 92 -0.17 9.13 2.30
C GLY A 92 -1.64 9.51 2.25
N LEU A 93 -2.40 8.93 1.31
CA LEU A 93 -3.85 9.12 1.20
C LEU A 93 -4.55 7.76 1.18
N ASP A 94 -5.60 7.64 1.99
CA ASP A 94 -6.50 6.47 2.00
C ASP A 94 -7.89 6.88 2.49
N ILE A 95 -8.92 6.12 2.11
CA ILE A 95 -10.29 6.25 2.64
C ILE A 95 -10.43 5.78 4.09
N LEU A 96 -9.46 5.02 4.58
CA LEU A 96 -9.44 4.50 5.94
C LEU A 96 -8.52 5.35 6.82
N PRO A 97 -8.92 5.61 8.08
CA PRO A 97 -8.06 6.30 9.02
C PRO A 97 -6.79 5.50 9.32
N MET A 98 -5.71 6.23 9.57
CA MET A 98 -4.41 5.66 9.93
C MET A 98 -3.85 6.35 11.18
N ASP A 99 -3.18 5.57 12.03
CA ASP A 99 -2.39 6.16 13.11
C ASP A 99 -1.22 6.99 12.52
N PRO A 100 -0.78 8.06 13.19
CA PRO A 100 0.34 8.89 12.73
C PRO A 100 1.61 8.09 12.46
N ILE A 101 2.37 8.49 11.45
CA ILE A 101 3.70 7.96 11.11
C ILE A 101 4.68 9.14 11.11
N GLU A 102 5.77 9.02 11.86
CA GLU A 102 6.83 10.01 11.85
C GLU A 102 7.43 10.16 10.45
N GLY A 103 7.57 11.42 9.99
CA GLY A 103 8.05 11.71 8.63
C GLY A 103 6.98 11.61 7.53
N ALA A 104 5.71 11.39 7.90
CA ALA A 104 4.61 11.34 6.94
C ALA A 104 3.44 12.26 7.33
N MET A 105 2.79 12.83 6.31
CA MET A 105 1.49 13.47 6.41
C MET A 105 0.43 12.53 5.84
N LEU A 106 -0.62 12.23 6.64
CA LEU A 106 -1.66 11.28 6.29
C LEU A 106 -2.98 11.99 6.06
N ILE A 107 -3.62 11.72 4.94
CA ILE A 107 -4.89 12.30 4.52
C ILE A 107 -5.94 11.18 4.46
N GLU A 108 -7.01 11.31 5.26
CA GLU A 108 -8.19 10.45 5.17
C GLU A 108 -9.15 11.04 4.15
N MET A 109 -9.20 10.45 2.93
CA MET A 109 -9.99 10.93 1.81
C MET A 109 -10.11 9.85 0.74
N ASP A 110 -11.20 9.86 -0.03
CA ASP A 110 -11.30 9.05 -1.25
C ASP A 110 -10.47 9.72 -2.37
N PHE A 111 -9.57 8.97 -2.99
CA PHE A 111 -8.79 9.46 -4.13
C PHE A 111 -9.67 9.83 -5.34
N MET A 112 -10.91 9.33 -5.39
CA MET A 112 -11.90 9.66 -6.42
C MET A 112 -12.62 10.99 -6.18
N ASP A 113 -12.41 11.65 -5.03
CA ASP A 113 -12.98 12.97 -4.76
C ASP A 113 -12.29 14.03 -5.63
N ASP A 114 -13.07 14.98 -6.15
CA ASP A 114 -12.60 15.99 -7.10
C ASP A 114 -11.47 16.87 -6.52
N ASP A 115 -11.43 17.07 -5.21
CA ASP A 115 -10.43 17.87 -4.50
C ASP A 115 -9.21 17.06 -3.98
N ALA A 116 -9.18 15.75 -4.18
CA ALA A 116 -8.08 14.91 -3.72
C ALA A 116 -6.72 15.29 -4.35
N PRO A 117 -6.62 15.61 -5.65
CA PRO A 117 -5.36 16.07 -6.24
C PRO A 117 -4.85 17.38 -5.62
N ASP A 118 -5.73 18.34 -5.35
CA ASP A 118 -5.35 19.62 -4.75
C ASP A 118 -4.92 19.47 -3.29
N ARG A 119 -5.59 18.59 -2.55
CA ARG A 119 -5.20 18.25 -1.18
C ARG A 119 -3.83 17.57 -1.11
N LEU A 120 -3.54 16.67 -2.03
CA LEU A 120 -2.24 16.03 -2.15
C LEU A 120 -1.14 17.05 -2.50
N ARG A 121 -1.38 17.96 -3.46
CA ARG A 121 -0.44 19.02 -3.83
C ARG A 121 -0.15 19.94 -2.65
N ALA A 122 -1.18 20.39 -1.95
CA ALA A 122 -1.02 21.24 -0.76
C ALA A 122 -0.18 20.55 0.34
N ALA A 123 -0.44 19.26 0.60
CA ALA A 123 0.32 18.50 1.57
C ALA A 123 1.79 18.30 1.14
N MET A 124 2.04 18.05 -0.16
CA MET A 124 3.40 18.00 -0.69
C MET A 124 4.13 19.33 -0.53
N ALA A 125 3.47 20.45 -0.86
CA ALA A 125 4.05 21.79 -0.71
C ALA A 125 4.41 22.08 0.76
N GLU A 126 3.55 21.71 1.71
CA GLU A 126 3.81 21.88 3.15
C GLU A 126 5.05 21.08 3.60
N MET A 127 5.22 19.85 3.13
CA MET A 127 6.36 19.00 3.50
C MET A 127 7.64 19.31 2.71
N ASN A 128 7.54 19.93 1.54
CA ASN A 128 8.63 20.04 0.57
C ASN A 128 8.95 21.49 0.18
N GLU A 129 8.99 22.39 1.17
CA GLU A 129 9.45 23.79 1.01
C GLU A 129 8.68 24.55 -0.07
N GLY A 130 7.39 24.29 -0.21
CA GLY A 130 6.50 24.91 -1.19
C GLY A 130 6.44 24.18 -2.55
N SER A 131 7.18 23.11 -2.73
CA SER A 131 7.14 22.33 -3.98
C SER A 131 6.02 21.31 -3.98
N GLU A 132 5.19 21.34 -5.01
CA GLU A 132 4.11 20.36 -5.28
C GLU A 132 4.59 19.16 -6.09
N MET A 133 5.91 19.02 -6.31
CA MET A 133 6.47 17.96 -7.15
C MET A 133 6.97 16.78 -6.30
N ALA A 134 6.65 15.58 -6.76
CA ALA A 134 7.09 14.31 -6.16
C ALA A 134 8.26 13.67 -6.92
N ASP A 135 9.10 12.95 -6.21
CA ASP A 135 10.15 12.11 -6.80
C ASP A 135 9.63 10.69 -7.09
N LEU A 136 8.64 10.23 -6.29
CA LEU A 136 8.06 8.90 -6.40
C LEU A 136 6.58 8.94 -6.05
N VAL A 137 5.76 8.33 -6.91
CA VAL A 137 4.34 8.02 -6.60
C VAL A 137 4.18 6.51 -6.56
N ILE A 138 3.71 6.00 -5.44
CA ILE A 138 3.43 4.57 -5.23
C ILE A 138 1.93 4.37 -5.00
N SER A 139 1.37 3.25 -5.49
CA SER A 139 -0.05 2.94 -5.31
C SER A 139 -0.28 1.46 -5.02
N ASP A 140 -0.87 1.17 -3.86
CA ASP A 140 -1.44 -0.15 -3.50
C ASP A 140 -2.97 -0.09 -3.41
N MET A 141 -3.60 0.90 -4.07
CA MET A 141 -5.06 1.04 -4.09
C MET A 141 -5.72 -0.22 -4.63
N ALA A 142 -6.77 -0.66 -3.96
CA ALA A 142 -7.60 -1.76 -4.41
C ALA A 142 -9.06 -1.47 -4.09
N PRO A 143 -9.97 -1.46 -5.08
CA PRO A 143 -11.39 -1.25 -4.82
C PRO A 143 -11.95 -2.44 -4.04
N ASN A 144 -13.06 -2.21 -3.33
CA ASN A 144 -13.80 -3.28 -2.71
C ASN A 144 -14.21 -4.31 -3.77
N THR A 145 -13.80 -5.56 -3.59
CA THR A 145 -14.13 -6.64 -4.52
C THR A 145 -15.59 -7.05 -4.38
N ILE A 146 -16.29 -7.16 -5.51
CA ILE A 146 -17.67 -7.67 -5.56
C ILE A 146 -17.72 -9.18 -5.82
N GLY A 147 -16.56 -9.79 -6.09
CA GLY A 147 -16.41 -11.23 -6.36
C GLY A 147 -16.58 -11.63 -7.84
N HIS A 148 -16.77 -10.66 -8.74
CA HIS A 148 -16.80 -10.89 -10.17
C HIS A 148 -15.46 -10.49 -10.79
N ARG A 149 -14.67 -11.50 -11.20
CA ARG A 149 -13.24 -11.33 -11.56
C ARG A 149 -13.00 -10.23 -12.60
N ASN A 150 -13.76 -10.21 -13.68
CA ASN A 150 -13.58 -9.23 -14.76
C ASN A 150 -13.94 -7.80 -14.31
N THR A 151 -15.03 -7.64 -13.56
CA THR A 151 -15.46 -6.34 -13.05
C THR A 151 -14.47 -5.82 -12.00
N ASP A 152 -14.01 -6.70 -11.10
CA ASP A 152 -13.01 -6.33 -10.10
C ASP A 152 -11.68 -5.92 -10.76
N HIS A 153 -11.29 -6.60 -11.84
CA HIS A 153 -10.11 -6.24 -12.62
C HIS A 153 -10.25 -4.86 -13.28
N LEU A 154 -11.36 -4.59 -13.98
CA LEU A 154 -11.60 -3.28 -14.61
C LEU A 154 -11.60 -2.13 -13.60
N ARG A 155 -12.14 -2.35 -12.41
CA ARG A 155 -12.12 -1.33 -11.34
C ARG A 155 -10.70 -1.04 -10.83
N ILE A 156 -9.86 -2.08 -10.73
CA ILE A 156 -8.45 -1.90 -10.36
C ILE A 156 -7.73 -1.10 -11.45
N MET A 157 -7.94 -1.44 -12.72
CA MET A 157 -7.32 -0.75 -13.85
C MET A 157 -7.71 0.73 -13.89
N ALA A 158 -8.99 1.05 -13.69
CA ALA A 158 -9.47 2.44 -13.63
C ALA A 158 -8.78 3.25 -12.51
N LEU A 159 -8.60 2.66 -11.32
CA LEU A 159 -7.87 3.33 -10.23
C LEU A 159 -6.38 3.52 -10.57
N VAL A 160 -5.76 2.55 -11.23
CA VAL A 160 -4.35 2.67 -11.66
C VAL A 160 -4.19 3.74 -12.73
N GLU A 161 -5.10 3.83 -13.69
CA GLU A 161 -5.12 4.90 -14.70
C GLU A 161 -5.24 6.28 -14.07
N LEU A 162 -6.16 6.46 -13.11
CA LEU A 162 -6.31 7.73 -12.39
C LEU A 162 -5.05 8.07 -11.60
N ALA A 163 -4.45 7.09 -10.90
CA ALA A 163 -3.20 7.28 -10.19
C ALA A 163 -2.05 7.64 -11.13
N TYR A 164 -2.00 7.04 -12.32
CA TYR A 164 -1.01 7.35 -13.35
C TYR A 164 -1.19 8.77 -13.91
N HIS A 165 -2.44 9.20 -14.18
CA HIS A 165 -2.69 10.58 -14.61
C HIS A 165 -2.24 11.59 -13.57
N PHE A 166 -2.60 11.39 -12.29
CA PHE A 166 -2.12 12.23 -11.21
C PHE A 166 -0.59 12.22 -11.11
N ALA A 167 0.04 11.03 -11.20
CA ALA A 167 1.48 10.90 -11.16
C ALA A 167 2.18 11.70 -12.29
N LYS A 168 1.63 11.67 -13.51
CA LYS A 168 2.16 12.47 -14.65
C LYS A 168 2.16 13.97 -14.39
N GLU A 169 1.20 14.46 -13.60
CA GLU A 169 1.09 15.88 -13.28
C GLU A 169 2.04 16.33 -12.18
N VAL A 170 2.35 15.44 -11.22
CA VAL A 170 3.12 15.81 -10.03
C VAL A 170 4.54 15.25 -9.99
N LEU A 171 4.89 14.31 -10.86
CA LEU A 171 6.26 13.77 -10.88
C LEU A 171 7.24 14.77 -11.50
N LYS A 172 8.38 14.91 -10.84
CA LYS A 172 9.55 15.58 -11.42
C LYS A 172 10.01 14.84 -12.69
N PRO A 173 10.76 15.52 -13.60
CA PRO A 173 11.50 14.81 -14.63
C PRO A 173 12.31 13.66 -14.03
N GLU A 174 12.26 12.47 -14.64
CA GLU A 174 12.87 11.24 -14.15
C GLU A 174 12.24 10.66 -12.85
N GLY A 175 11.13 11.24 -12.37
CA GLY A 175 10.37 10.70 -11.27
C GLY A 175 9.76 9.32 -11.61
N THR A 176 9.49 8.53 -10.60
CA THR A 176 9.05 7.13 -10.77
C THR A 176 7.61 6.93 -10.32
N PHE A 177 6.83 6.17 -11.11
CA PHE A 177 5.50 5.69 -10.73
C PHE A 177 5.51 4.18 -10.55
N ILE A 178 4.96 3.69 -9.44
CA ILE A 178 4.80 2.26 -9.16
C ILE A 178 3.38 2.01 -8.70
N ALA A 179 2.68 1.10 -9.38
CA ALA A 179 1.35 0.67 -8.96
C ALA A 179 1.27 -0.86 -8.87
N LYS A 180 0.53 -1.34 -7.86
CA LYS A 180 0.20 -2.76 -7.77
C LYS A 180 -1.04 -3.04 -8.60
N VAL A 181 -0.91 -3.95 -9.57
CA VAL A 181 -2.01 -4.47 -10.39
C VAL A 181 -2.25 -5.95 -10.11
N ARG A 182 -3.44 -6.44 -10.43
CA ARG A 182 -3.72 -7.89 -10.50
C ARG A 182 -3.64 -8.33 -11.95
N GLN A 183 -2.95 -9.44 -12.19
CA GLN A 183 -2.97 -10.06 -13.51
C GLN A 183 -4.40 -10.40 -13.94
N GLY A 184 -4.83 -9.86 -15.07
CA GLY A 184 -6.18 -9.99 -15.62
C GLY A 184 -6.22 -9.96 -17.13
N GLY A 185 -5.11 -9.62 -17.79
CA GLY A 185 -4.93 -9.63 -19.25
C GLY A 185 -4.88 -8.26 -19.90
N THR A 186 -5.29 -7.17 -19.23
CA THR A 186 -5.23 -5.79 -19.75
C THR A 186 -4.17 -4.93 -19.05
N GLU A 187 -3.42 -5.48 -18.12
CA GLU A 187 -2.35 -4.79 -17.41
C GLU A 187 -1.16 -4.39 -18.29
N ASN A 188 -1.07 -4.95 -19.51
CA ASN A 188 -0.02 -4.61 -20.48
C ASN A 188 -0.44 -3.49 -21.44
N ASP A 189 -1.67 -2.99 -21.33
CA ASP A 189 -2.24 -1.94 -22.19
C ASP A 189 -2.07 -0.54 -21.57
N LEU A 190 -1.51 -0.45 -20.36
CA LEU A 190 -1.09 0.76 -19.65
C LEU A 190 0.35 1.10 -20.00
#